data_4c08d60bcc4a54a6934fc422fdb8014f
#
_entry.id   4c08d60bcc4a54a6934fc422fdb8014f
#
_cell.length_a   1.000
_cell.length_b   1.000
_cell.length_c   1.000
_cell.angle_alpha   90.00
_cell.angle_beta   90.00
_cell.angle_gamma   90.00
#
_symmetry.space_group_name_H-M   'P 1'
#
loop_
_entity.id
_entity.type
_entity.pdbx_description
1 polymer ?
#
loop_
_entity_poly.entity_id
_entity_poly.type
_entity_poly.pdbx_seq_one_letter_code
_entity_poly.pdbx_strand_id
1 'polypeptide(L)'
;MERYQEHKTLILNYYRELEDANSDTVGKVVQKYAAPDIHWYGVHPFHEQHGSEAIVETFWRPFLSAWSHVQRRQDVFFAGTSEIDNTDWVISMGHFMGLLDSSWLGFPANRKITFLRYAEFNCIQNGKLVRSSFFCDLIGVMHQLGIHPLPLQTGASFIYPGPRTNDGILLDPQSPS
;
A
#
# COMPACT_ATOMS: atom_id res chain seq x y z
N MET A 1 -15.48 -11.96 15.31
CA MET A 1 -15.25 -12.43 13.91
C MET A 1 -15.87 -11.48 12.89
N GLU A 2 -17.15 -11.15 13.02
CA GLU A 2 -17.87 -10.23 12.11
C GLU A 2 -17.17 -8.87 11.94
N ARG A 3 -16.74 -8.23 13.03
CA ARG A 3 -15.99 -6.98 13.03
C ARG A 3 -14.76 -6.97 12.12
N TYR A 4 -13.97 -8.04 12.11
CA TYR A 4 -12.79 -8.12 11.25
C TYR A 4 -13.15 -8.28 9.77
N GLN A 5 -14.27 -8.93 9.46
CA GLN A 5 -14.75 -9.03 8.07
C GLN A 5 -15.24 -7.66 7.56
N GLU A 6 -15.90 -6.87 8.41
CA GLU A 6 -16.30 -5.51 8.07
C GLU A 6 -15.09 -4.63 7.80
N HIS A 7 -14.05 -4.69 8.65
CA HIS A 7 -12.80 -3.96 8.46
C HIS A 7 -12.05 -4.38 7.20
N LYS A 8 -11.96 -5.68 6.93
CA LYS A 8 -11.38 -6.21 5.69
C LYS A 8 -12.14 -5.73 4.46
N THR A 9 -13.47 -5.78 4.51
CA THR A 9 -14.33 -5.31 3.41
C THR A 9 -14.12 -3.81 3.15
N LEU A 10 -14.04 -3.00 4.20
CA LEU A 10 -13.77 -1.57 4.09
C LEU A 10 -12.44 -1.32 3.37
N ILE A 11 -11.37 -2.00 3.77
CA ILE A 11 -10.05 -1.84 3.14
C ILE A 11 -10.03 -2.37 1.71
N LEU A 12 -10.68 -3.50 1.42
CA LEU A 12 -10.77 -4.00 0.04
C LEU A 12 -11.52 -3.03 -0.89
N ASN A 13 -12.60 -2.41 -0.40
CA ASN A 13 -13.32 -1.39 -1.16
C ASN A 13 -12.46 -0.13 -1.37
N TYR A 14 -11.73 0.30 -0.34
CA TYR A 14 -10.77 1.40 -0.46
C TYR A 14 -9.71 1.10 -1.53
N TYR A 15 -9.14 -0.10 -1.54
CA TYR A 15 -8.12 -0.49 -2.51
C TYR A 15 -8.67 -0.56 -3.94
N ARG A 16 -9.89 -1.08 -4.14
CA ARG A 16 -10.53 -1.08 -5.47
C ARG A 16 -10.74 0.33 -6.00
N GLU A 17 -11.27 1.21 -5.16
CA GLU A 17 -11.48 2.61 -5.58
C GLU A 17 -10.17 3.35 -5.82
N LEU A 18 -9.07 2.99 -5.12
CA LEU A 18 -7.74 3.52 -5.43
C LEU A 18 -7.20 3.01 -6.78
N GLU A 19 -7.45 1.75 -7.14
CA GLU A 19 -7.05 1.20 -8.45
C GLU A 19 -7.79 1.85 -9.61
N ASP A 20 -9.06 2.22 -9.41
CA ASP A 20 -9.89 2.91 -10.40
C ASP A 20 -9.59 4.42 -10.46
N ALA A 21 -8.87 4.97 -9.48
CA ALA A 21 -8.56 6.38 -9.39
C ALA A 21 -7.36 6.78 -10.26
N ASN A 22 -7.32 8.06 -10.60
CA ASN A 22 -6.16 8.73 -11.19
C ASN A 22 -5.67 9.86 -10.29
N SER A 23 -4.62 10.57 -10.71
CA SER A 23 -4.03 11.70 -9.97
C SER A 23 -5.04 12.77 -9.56
N ASP A 24 -6.09 12.98 -10.35
CA ASP A 24 -7.10 14.04 -10.10
C ASP A 24 -8.21 13.57 -9.16
N THR A 25 -8.54 12.28 -9.19
CA THR A 25 -9.68 11.71 -8.44
C THR A 25 -9.30 11.05 -7.13
N VAL A 26 -8.04 10.66 -6.94
CA VAL A 26 -7.56 9.91 -5.76
C VAL A 26 -7.81 10.64 -4.45
N GLY A 27 -7.78 11.97 -4.45
CA GLY A 27 -8.09 12.78 -3.26
C GLY A 27 -9.48 12.50 -2.68
N LYS A 28 -10.47 12.36 -3.54
CA LYS A 28 -11.84 12.03 -3.13
C LYS A 28 -11.94 10.63 -2.53
N VAL A 29 -11.20 9.68 -3.07
CA VAL A 29 -11.15 8.31 -2.55
C VAL A 29 -10.53 8.30 -1.16
N VAL A 30 -9.37 8.92 -0.97
CA VAL A 30 -8.72 8.96 0.34
C VAL A 30 -9.63 9.64 1.38
N GLN A 31 -10.23 10.79 1.05
CA GLN A 31 -11.16 11.51 1.93
C GLN A 31 -12.41 10.69 2.29
N LYS A 32 -12.89 9.84 1.38
CA LYS A 32 -14.04 8.97 1.63
C LYS A 32 -13.75 7.94 2.73
N TYR A 33 -12.56 7.37 2.77
CA TYR A 33 -12.19 6.26 3.66
C TYR A 33 -11.40 6.69 4.90
N ALA A 34 -10.60 7.73 4.80
CA ALA A 34 -9.80 8.23 5.90
C ALA A 34 -10.57 9.19 6.81
N ALA A 35 -10.20 9.23 8.08
CA ALA A 35 -10.59 10.31 8.97
C ALA A 35 -9.91 11.63 8.54
N PRO A 36 -10.53 12.80 8.78
CA PRO A 36 -9.94 14.08 8.38
C PRO A 36 -8.55 14.32 8.96
N ASP A 37 -8.30 13.81 10.16
CA ASP A 37 -7.07 13.91 10.95
C ASP A 37 -6.22 12.64 10.93
N ILE A 38 -6.39 11.78 9.92
CA ILE A 38 -5.62 10.55 9.77
C ILE A 38 -4.13 10.81 9.94
N HIS A 39 -3.47 9.94 10.70
CA HIS A 39 -2.03 9.94 10.90
C HIS A 39 -1.40 8.84 10.03
N TRP A 40 -0.56 9.25 9.08
CA TRP A 40 0.06 8.34 8.13
C TRP A 40 1.59 8.38 8.26
N TYR A 41 2.19 7.21 8.34
CA TYR A 41 3.63 7.01 8.47
C TYR A 41 4.16 6.37 7.20
N GLY A 42 4.86 7.14 6.38
CA GLY A 42 5.56 6.64 5.20
C GLY A 42 7.04 6.41 5.49
N VAL A 43 7.67 5.49 4.77
CA VAL A 43 9.13 5.40 4.74
C VAL A 43 9.74 6.65 4.09
N HIS A 44 11.04 6.88 4.29
CA HIS A 44 11.75 7.90 3.54
C HIS A 44 11.53 7.70 2.02
N PRO A 45 11.22 8.76 1.23
CA PRO A 45 11.21 10.18 1.57
C PRO A 45 9.84 10.74 1.99
N PHE A 46 8.82 9.91 2.20
CA PHE A 46 7.45 10.36 2.44
C PHE A 46 7.22 10.85 3.86
N HIS A 47 7.92 10.27 4.84
CA HIS A 47 7.85 10.62 6.25
C HIS A 47 6.43 10.59 6.83
N GLU A 48 6.25 11.25 7.94
CA GLU A 48 4.98 11.35 8.66
C GLU A 48 4.10 12.44 8.04
N GLN A 49 2.84 12.11 7.79
CA GLN A 49 1.84 13.02 7.23
C GLN A 49 0.59 13.06 8.10
N HIS A 50 -0.03 14.21 8.21
CA HIS A 50 -1.27 14.43 8.94
C HIS A 50 -2.37 14.92 8.00
N GLY A 51 -3.50 14.22 8.03
CA GLY A 51 -4.66 14.53 7.21
C GLY A 51 -4.58 13.91 5.80
N SER A 52 -5.75 13.67 5.24
CA SER A 52 -5.91 12.99 3.95
C SER A 52 -5.27 13.75 2.78
N GLU A 53 -5.32 15.08 2.80
CA GLU A 53 -4.73 15.91 1.75
C GLU A 53 -3.21 15.77 1.69
N ALA A 54 -2.53 15.82 2.85
CA ALA A 54 -1.08 15.66 2.91
C ALA A 54 -0.63 14.30 2.37
N ILE A 55 -1.36 13.23 2.65
CA ILE A 55 -1.10 11.87 2.13
C ILE A 55 -1.23 11.84 0.60
N VAL A 56 -2.29 12.47 0.09
CA VAL A 56 -2.56 12.54 -1.35
C VAL A 56 -1.44 13.28 -2.08
N GLU A 57 -1.05 14.45 -1.58
CA GLU A 57 0.00 15.28 -2.21
C GLU A 57 1.39 14.64 -2.10
N THR A 58 1.67 13.96 -0.99
CA THR A 58 2.99 13.37 -0.75
C THR A 58 3.20 12.05 -1.47
N PHE A 59 2.17 11.20 -1.55
CA PHE A 59 2.31 9.85 -2.10
C PHE A 59 1.41 9.60 -3.31
N TRP A 60 0.08 9.64 -3.14
CA TRP A 60 -0.84 9.09 -4.15
C TRP A 60 -0.83 9.85 -5.46
N ARG A 61 -0.89 11.18 -5.44
CA ARG A 61 -0.91 11.99 -6.66
C ARG A 61 0.39 11.88 -7.45
N PRO A 62 1.59 12.04 -6.85
CA PRO A 62 2.85 11.82 -7.57
C PRO A 62 2.99 10.39 -8.10
N PHE A 63 2.57 9.39 -7.33
CA PHE A 63 2.61 7.99 -7.72
C PHE A 63 1.73 7.74 -8.97
N LEU A 64 0.44 8.10 -8.91
CA LEU A 64 -0.49 7.90 -10.02
C LEU A 64 -0.24 8.83 -11.23
N SER A 65 0.50 9.92 -11.05
CA SER A 65 0.95 10.76 -12.17
C SER A 65 2.13 10.16 -12.93
N ALA A 66 2.95 9.37 -12.25
CA ALA A 66 4.14 8.76 -12.84
C ALA A 66 3.92 7.32 -13.29
N TRP A 67 3.02 6.59 -12.66
CA TRP A 67 2.72 5.19 -12.93
C TRP A 67 1.35 5.05 -13.60
N SER A 68 1.28 4.28 -14.69
CA SER A 68 0.03 3.95 -15.35
C SER A 68 -0.31 2.46 -15.22
N HIS A 69 -1.59 2.11 -15.38
CA HIS A 69 -2.10 0.74 -15.32
C HIS A 69 -1.71 0.02 -14.01
N VAL A 70 -1.73 0.76 -12.92
CA VAL A 70 -1.34 0.24 -11.61
C VAL A 70 -2.34 -0.81 -11.14
N GLN A 71 -1.83 -1.96 -10.75
CA GLN A 71 -2.58 -3.03 -10.10
C GLN A 71 -1.96 -3.33 -8.74
N ARG A 72 -2.79 -3.46 -7.72
CA ARG A 72 -2.37 -3.91 -6.40
C ARG A 72 -2.46 -5.44 -6.35
N ARG A 73 -1.34 -6.12 -6.26
CA ARG A 73 -1.24 -7.57 -6.09
C ARG A 73 -1.01 -7.87 -4.62
N GLN A 74 -2.02 -8.43 -3.95
CA GLN A 74 -1.96 -8.77 -2.53
C GLN A 74 -1.46 -10.20 -2.35
N ASP A 75 -0.43 -10.38 -1.53
CA ASP A 75 0.11 -11.68 -1.14
C ASP A 75 -0.32 -12.05 0.27
N VAL A 76 -0.46 -11.05 1.15
CA VAL A 76 -0.88 -11.19 2.55
C VAL A 76 -2.01 -10.20 2.84
N PHE A 77 -3.08 -10.69 3.47
CA PHE A 77 -4.20 -9.84 3.88
C PHE A 77 -4.93 -10.44 5.08
N PHE A 78 -4.84 -9.79 6.22
CA PHE A 78 -5.51 -10.24 7.44
C PHE A 78 -5.89 -9.06 8.34
N ALA A 79 -6.73 -9.32 9.33
CA ALA A 79 -7.13 -8.35 10.34
C ALA A 79 -6.92 -8.91 11.75
N GLY A 80 -6.69 -8.03 12.69
CA GLY A 80 -6.51 -8.38 14.09
C GLY A 80 -6.56 -7.15 15.00
N THR A 81 -6.56 -7.41 16.30
CA THR A 81 -6.51 -6.37 17.33
C THR A 81 -5.12 -6.32 17.92
N SER A 82 -4.56 -5.11 18.04
CA SER A 82 -3.29 -4.85 18.72
C SER A 82 -3.44 -5.10 20.23
N GLU A 83 -2.55 -5.90 20.80
CA GLU A 83 -2.51 -6.13 22.25
C GLU A 83 -1.97 -4.94 23.04
N ILE A 84 -1.31 -3.98 22.35
CA ILE A 84 -0.68 -2.83 23.00
C ILE A 84 -1.73 -1.77 23.38
N ASP A 85 -2.61 -1.45 22.44
CA ASP A 85 -3.56 -0.33 22.58
C ASP A 85 -5.01 -0.73 22.27
N ASN A 86 -5.24 -2.04 22.07
CA ASN A 86 -6.56 -2.63 21.82
C ASN A 86 -7.27 -2.00 20.61
N THR A 87 -6.51 -1.58 19.59
CA THR A 87 -7.02 -1.04 18.31
C THR A 87 -7.08 -2.12 17.23
N ASP A 88 -8.01 -1.96 16.30
CA ASP A 88 -8.20 -2.90 15.19
C ASP A 88 -7.41 -2.48 13.96
N TRP A 89 -6.72 -3.46 13.37
CA TRP A 89 -5.85 -3.27 12.23
C TRP A 89 -6.18 -4.23 11.10
N VAL A 90 -6.05 -3.75 9.88
CA VAL A 90 -5.99 -4.57 8.66
C VAL A 90 -4.61 -4.42 8.05
N ILE A 91 -3.95 -5.54 7.85
CA ILE A 91 -2.59 -5.61 7.32
C ILE A 91 -2.66 -6.16 5.89
N SER A 92 -1.95 -5.49 4.99
CA SER A 92 -1.81 -5.90 3.60
C SER A 92 -0.34 -5.86 3.20
N MET A 93 0.15 -6.91 2.55
CA MET A 93 1.47 -6.94 1.93
C MET A 93 1.36 -7.50 0.52
N GLY A 94 2.20 -7.00 -0.36
CA GLY A 94 2.23 -7.43 -1.75
C GLY A 94 3.08 -6.49 -2.59
N HIS A 95 2.63 -6.21 -3.80
CA HIS A 95 3.30 -5.26 -4.68
C HIS A 95 2.30 -4.54 -5.57
N PHE A 96 2.62 -3.31 -5.89
CA PHE A 96 2.03 -2.64 -7.05
C PHE A 96 2.78 -3.07 -8.30
N MET A 97 2.05 -3.32 -9.37
CA MET A 97 2.58 -3.60 -10.69
C MET A 97 2.00 -2.56 -11.65
N GLY A 98 2.86 -1.86 -12.37
CA GLY A 98 2.43 -0.83 -13.32
C GLY A 98 3.54 -0.46 -14.30
N LEU A 99 3.26 0.48 -15.18
CA LEU A 99 4.24 1.05 -16.09
C LEU A 99 4.75 2.36 -15.49
N LEU A 100 6.06 2.49 -15.31
CA LEU A 100 6.68 3.75 -14.90
C LEU A 100 6.91 4.63 -16.13
N ASP A 101 5.90 5.46 -16.44
CA ASP A 101 5.85 6.26 -17.67
C ASP A 101 6.48 7.64 -17.54
N SER A 102 6.54 8.17 -16.32
CA SER A 102 7.14 9.46 -16.02
C SER A 102 8.12 9.35 -14.85
N SER A 103 8.96 10.35 -14.66
CA SER A 103 9.88 10.40 -13.53
C SER A 103 9.13 10.41 -12.20
N TRP A 104 9.58 9.59 -11.24
CA TRP A 104 9.02 9.50 -9.89
C TRP A 104 10.14 9.52 -8.85
N LEU A 105 10.04 10.40 -7.85
CA LEU A 105 11.06 10.59 -6.80
C LEU A 105 12.47 10.85 -7.35
N GLY A 106 12.58 11.45 -8.53
CA GLY A 106 13.87 11.62 -9.21
C GLY A 106 14.35 10.40 -10.01
N PHE A 107 13.65 9.26 -9.94
CA PHE A 107 13.95 8.10 -10.77
C PHE A 107 13.46 8.33 -12.21
N PRO A 108 14.25 7.99 -13.24
CA PRO A 108 13.83 8.13 -14.62
C PRO A 108 12.75 7.14 -14.99
N ALA A 109 11.86 7.53 -15.90
CA ALA A 109 10.91 6.60 -16.52
C ALA A 109 11.64 5.50 -17.29
N ASN A 110 11.18 4.26 -17.17
CA ASN A 110 11.67 3.14 -17.97
C ASN A 110 10.65 2.63 -19.00
N ARG A 111 9.38 3.05 -18.88
CA ARG A 111 8.24 2.62 -19.72
C ARG A 111 8.08 1.11 -19.80
N LYS A 112 8.45 0.42 -18.73
CA LYS A 112 8.35 -1.03 -18.59
C LYS A 112 7.51 -1.37 -17.38
N ILE A 113 7.03 -2.62 -17.34
CA ILE A 113 6.42 -3.16 -16.11
C ILE A 113 7.45 -3.07 -15.00
N THR A 114 7.07 -2.40 -13.94
CA THR A 114 7.89 -2.17 -12.76
C THR A 114 7.07 -2.54 -11.53
N PHE A 115 7.73 -3.10 -10.53
CA PHE A 115 7.10 -3.55 -9.30
C PHE A 115 7.55 -2.69 -8.13
N LEU A 116 6.59 -2.23 -7.32
CA LEU A 116 6.84 -1.59 -6.05
C LEU A 116 6.28 -2.47 -4.94
N ARG A 117 7.15 -3.16 -4.22
CA ARG A 117 6.77 -3.97 -3.07
C ARG A 117 6.29 -3.08 -1.94
N TYR A 118 5.22 -3.49 -1.23
CA TYR A 118 4.68 -2.75 -0.11
C TYR A 118 4.27 -3.65 1.05
N ALA A 119 4.23 -3.06 2.25
CA ALA A 119 3.49 -3.53 3.40
C ALA A 119 2.72 -2.35 4.00
N GLU A 120 1.45 -2.52 4.25
CA GLU A 120 0.56 -1.46 4.72
C GLU A 120 -0.25 -1.96 5.92
N PHE A 121 -0.25 -1.15 6.97
CA PHE A 121 -0.97 -1.40 8.22
C PHE A 121 -1.99 -0.31 8.40
N ASN A 122 -3.27 -0.66 8.43
CA ASN A 122 -4.38 0.28 8.48
C ASN A 122 -5.17 0.09 9.79
N CYS A 123 -5.13 1.08 10.66
CA CYS A 123 -5.93 1.14 11.88
C CYS A 123 -7.30 1.72 11.58
N ILE A 124 -8.34 1.01 12.00
CA ILE A 124 -9.72 1.38 11.73
C ILE A 124 -10.45 1.69 13.03
N GLN A 125 -11.09 2.86 13.07
CA GLN A 125 -12.00 3.25 14.14
C GLN A 125 -13.24 3.92 13.54
N ASN A 126 -14.41 3.58 14.04
CA ASN A 126 -15.69 4.14 13.60
C ASN A 126 -15.90 4.09 12.06
N GLY A 127 -15.46 3.00 11.43
CA GLY A 127 -15.58 2.82 9.98
C GLY A 127 -14.68 3.73 9.14
N LYS A 128 -13.60 4.28 9.73
CA LYS A 128 -12.61 5.13 9.06
C LYS A 128 -11.19 4.69 9.37
N LEU A 129 -10.28 4.94 8.42
CA LEU A 129 -8.84 4.84 8.66
C LEU A 129 -8.41 6.05 9.51
N VAL A 130 -7.87 5.78 10.68
CA VAL A 130 -7.37 6.82 11.62
C VAL A 130 -5.86 6.86 11.70
N ARG A 131 -5.20 5.72 11.48
CA ARG A 131 -3.73 5.61 11.37
C ARG A 131 -3.39 4.65 10.24
N SER A 132 -2.33 4.93 9.51
CA SER A 132 -1.78 4.01 8.53
C SER A 132 -0.26 4.08 8.54
N SER A 133 0.40 2.93 8.39
CA SER A 133 1.85 2.84 8.20
C SER A 133 2.11 2.17 6.86
N PHE A 134 2.89 2.83 6.01
CA PHE A 134 3.15 2.38 4.65
C PHE A 134 4.65 2.21 4.42
N PHE A 135 5.04 1.00 4.16
CA PHE A 135 6.41 0.61 3.82
C PHE A 135 6.46 0.23 2.36
N CYS A 136 7.45 0.73 1.63
CA CYS A 136 7.66 0.33 0.25
C CYS A 136 9.14 0.19 -0.10
N ASP A 137 9.44 -0.70 -1.04
CA ASP A 137 10.81 -1.04 -1.45
C ASP A 137 11.28 -0.16 -2.61
N LEU A 138 11.74 1.05 -2.29
CA LEU A 138 12.31 1.96 -3.28
C LEU A 138 13.64 1.47 -3.85
N ILE A 139 14.43 0.74 -3.06
CA ILE A 139 15.69 0.15 -3.54
C ILE A 139 15.41 -0.91 -4.60
N GLY A 140 14.36 -1.72 -4.42
CA GLY A 140 13.91 -2.66 -5.42
C GLY A 140 13.46 -1.98 -6.73
N VAL A 141 12.80 -0.83 -6.66
CA VAL A 141 12.49 -0.01 -7.84
C VAL A 141 13.79 0.48 -8.51
N MET A 142 14.73 1.03 -7.73
CA MET A 142 16.03 1.50 -8.28
C MET A 142 16.77 0.38 -9.02
N HIS A 143 16.82 -0.83 -8.46
CA HIS A 143 17.45 -2.00 -9.12
C HIS A 143 16.78 -2.32 -10.46
N GLN A 144 15.45 -2.27 -10.55
CA GLN A 144 14.71 -2.50 -11.80
C GLN A 144 15.02 -1.42 -12.85
N LEU A 145 15.44 -0.23 -12.42
CA LEU A 145 15.87 0.87 -13.27
C LEU A 145 17.36 0.84 -13.60
N GLY A 146 18.10 -0.18 -13.14
CA GLY A 146 19.56 -0.27 -13.31
C GLY A 146 20.36 0.65 -12.39
N ILE A 147 19.72 1.19 -11.35
CA ILE A 147 20.36 2.06 -10.34
C ILE A 147 20.72 1.18 -9.14
N HIS A 148 21.99 1.09 -8.80
CA HIS A 148 22.51 0.25 -7.73
C HIS A 148 23.12 1.11 -6.62
N PRO A 149 22.32 1.59 -5.64
CA PRO A 149 22.79 2.46 -4.56
C PRO A 149 23.62 1.70 -3.50
N LEU A 150 23.54 0.38 -3.50
CA LEU A 150 24.26 -0.50 -2.57
C LEU A 150 25.30 -1.34 -3.31
N PRO A 151 26.33 -1.88 -2.62
CA PRO A 151 27.26 -2.82 -3.23
C PRO A 151 26.53 -4.01 -3.86
N LEU A 152 27.14 -4.58 -4.92
CA LEU A 152 26.59 -5.77 -5.59
C LEU A 152 26.35 -6.89 -4.60
N GLN A 153 25.14 -7.41 -4.59
CA GLN A 153 24.77 -8.55 -3.77
C GLN A 153 25.15 -9.85 -4.49
N THR A 154 25.61 -10.82 -3.72
CA THR A 154 25.99 -12.15 -4.25
C THR A 154 24.81 -13.12 -4.33
N GLY A 155 23.62 -12.74 -3.88
CA GLY A 155 22.40 -13.53 -3.90
C GLY A 155 21.29 -12.92 -4.77
N ALA A 156 20.16 -13.61 -4.84
CA ALA A 156 18.97 -13.09 -5.50
C ALA A 156 18.43 -11.87 -4.74
N SER A 157 18.54 -10.68 -5.34
CA SER A 157 18.08 -9.42 -4.74
C SER A 157 16.58 -9.18 -4.88
N PHE A 158 15.90 -10.00 -5.68
CA PHE A 158 14.50 -9.81 -6.03
C PHE A 158 13.76 -11.14 -6.01
N ILE A 159 13.26 -11.50 -4.83
CA ILE A 159 12.37 -12.65 -4.66
C ILE A 159 11.07 -12.12 -4.07
N TYR A 160 9.95 -12.43 -4.74
CA TYR A 160 8.62 -12.35 -4.15
C TYR A 160 8.19 -13.76 -3.72
N PRO A 161 8.56 -14.21 -2.53
CA PRO A 161 7.93 -15.39 -2.00
C PRO A 161 6.52 -14.97 -1.59
N GLY A 162 5.55 -15.23 -2.44
CA GLY A 162 4.18 -15.32 -1.97
C GLY A 162 4.11 -16.39 -0.89
N PRO A 163 3.14 -16.33 0.02
CA PRO A 163 2.92 -17.40 0.97
C PRO A 163 2.66 -18.69 0.19
N ARG A 164 3.43 -19.72 0.50
CA ARG A 164 3.27 -21.05 -0.13
C ARG A 164 2.03 -21.78 0.37
N THR A 165 1.50 -21.36 1.50
CA THR A 165 0.26 -21.85 2.11
C THR A 165 -0.63 -20.66 2.40
N ASN A 166 -1.96 -20.86 2.30
CA ASN A 166 -2.94 -19.82 2.61
C ASN A 166 -3.22 -19.70 4.12
N ASP A 167 -2.35 -20.25 4.97
CA ASP A 167 -2.52 -20.20 6.42
C ASP A 167 -2.49 -18.76 6.92
N GLY A 168 -3.64 -18.31 7.43
CA GLY A 168 -3.83 -16.95 7.94
C GLY A 168 -4.07 -15.88 6.88
N ILE A 169 -4.11 -16.22 5.58
CA ILE A 169 -4.35 -15.28 4.49
C ILE A 169 -5.69 -15.56 3.87
N LEU A 170 -6.69 -14.85 4.33
CA LEU A 170 -8.05 -15.02 3.86
C LEU A 170 -8.52 -13.71 3.25
N LEU A 171 -8.44 -13.63 1.93
CA LEU A 171 -9.00 -12.54 1.15
C LEU A 171 -10.53 -12.58 1.19
N ASP A 172 -11.09 -13.80 1.09
CA ASP A 172 -12.52 -14.00 1.14
C ASP A 172 -13.08 -13.98 2.57
N PRO A 173 -14.35 -13.58 2.76
CA PRO A 173 -15.03 -13.70 4.03
C PRO A 173 -15.03 -15.14 4.54
N GLN A 174 -14.70 -15.34 5.81
CA GLN A 174 -14.79 -16.64 6.45
C GLN A 174 -16.25 -16.95 6.81
N SER A 175 -16.68 -18.18 6.54
CA SER A 175 -17.96 -18.68 7.07
C SER A 175 -17.91 -18.66 8.60
N PRO A 176 -18.99 -18.27 9.28
CA PRO A 176 -19.07 -18.41 10.73
C PRO A 176 -18.92 -19.89 11.10
N SER A 177 -18.01 -20.18 12.03
CA SER A 177 -17.79 -21.50 12.62
C SER A 177 -18.86 -21.83 13.62
#